data_d59da84422a4eeea9a491fe60f8b82b5
#
_entry.id   d59da84422a4eeea9a491fe60f8b82b5
#
_cell.length_a   1.000
_cell.length_b   1.000
_cell.length_c   1.000
_cell.angle_alpha   90.00
_cell.angle_beta   90.00
_cell.angle_gamma   90.00
#
_symmetry.space_group_name_H-M   'P 1'
#
loop_
_entity.id
_entity.type
_entity.pdbx_description
1 polymer ?
#
loop_
_entity_poly.entity_id
_entity_poly.type
_entity_poly.pdbx_seq_one_letter_code
_entity_poly.pdbx_strand_id
1 'polypeptide(L)'
;AGKLRLDKSKNDHMRLTFHDSCNVARASRMGNMPGGQFEIPRAILRASCNHYFDMDPETIREGTLCCGGGGGLLTDELMDIRTKGAAPRMKALREVADVHGVTHMAAICAICKAQFSKVLPKFGFDMEAIVSVHQMVSNAIVLTGSTQEEEWNKKAGLAAQAAGAQV
;
A
#
# COMPACT_ATOMS: atom_id res chain seq x y z
N ALA A 1 1.46 8.00 -20.06
CA ALA A 1 1.86 7.50 -20.43
C ALA A 1 2.86 6.51 -21.02
N GLY A 2 2.81 5.25 -20.69
CA GLY A 2 3.57 4.19 -21.37
C GLY A 2 5.09 4.14 -21.12
N LYS A 3 5.59 4.92 -20.15
CA LYS A 3 7.03 4.98 -19.85
C LYS A 3 7.53 3.83 -18.96
N LEU A 4 6.63 3.20 -18.22
CA LEU A 4 6.95 2.06 -17.37
C LEU A 4 6.03 0.89 -17.72
N ARG A 5 6.60 -0.32 -17.79
CA ARG A 5 5.85 -1.57 -17.84
C ARG A 5 5.84 -2.18 -16.45
N LEU A 6 4.68 -2.61 -15.99
CA LEU A 6 4.50 -3.19 -14.68
C LEU A 6 3.84 -4.57 -14.80
N ASP A 7 4.44 -5.58 -14.22
CA ASP A 7 3.87 -6.92 -14.05
C ASP A 7 3.29 -7.02 -12.63
N LYS A 8 1.99 -6.81 -12.51
CA LYS A 8 1.26 -6.87 -11.24
C LYS A 8 1.38 -8.24 -10.55
N SER A 9 1.54 -9.32 -11.33
CA SER A 9 1.59 -10.67 -10.78
C SER A 9 2.77 -10.91 -9.84
N LYS A 10 3.79 -10.07 -9.90
CA LYS A 10 4.93 -10.12 -8.96
C LYS A 10 4.53 -9.80 -7.52
N ASN A 11 3.38 -9.15 -7.32
CA ASN A 11 2.83 -8.81 -6.00
C ASN A 11 1.60 -9.65 -5.62
N ASP A 12 1.24 -10.71 -6.37
CA ASP A 12 0.02 -11.51 -6.15
C ASP A 12 0.01 -12.31 -4.84
N HIS A 13 1.18 -12.50 -4.24
CA HIS A 13 1.31 -13.11 -2.91
C HIS A 13 0.84 -12.18 -1.78
N MET A 14 0.56 -10.91 -2.09
CA MET A 14 0.09 -9.90 -1.13
C MET A 14 -1.33 -9.43 -1.47
N ARG A 15 -2.18 -9.34 -0.46
CA ARG A 15 -3.48 -8.66 -0.51
C ARG A 15 -3.35 -7.36 0.26
N LEU A 16 -3.40 -6.24 -0.43
CA LEU A 16 -2.95 -4.94 0.07
C LEU A 16 -4.11 -4.04 0.49
N THR A 17 -3.88 -3.28 1.55
CA THR A 17 -4.57 -2.04 1.84
C THR A 17 -3.59 -0.86 1.91
N PHE A 18 -4.09 0.36 2.11
CA PHE A 18 -3.24 1.56 2.17
C PHE A 18 -3.50 2.40 3.40
N HIS A 19 -2.43 2.81 4.06
CA HIS A 19 -2.46 3.78 5.14
C HIS A 19 -2.16 5.20 4.60
N ASP A 20 -3.16 6.06 4.62
CA ASP A 20 -2.96 7.49 4.37
C ASP A 20 -2.20 8.10 5.55
N SER A 21 -0.92 8.44 5.35
CA SER A 21 -0.14 9.08 6.42
C SER A 21 -0.61 10.51 6.67
N CYS A 22 -0.70 10.93 7.92
CA CYS A 22 -1.20 12.26 8.29
C CYS A 22 -0.39 13.40 7.65
N ASN A 23 0.92 13.25 7.48
CA ASN A 23 1.78 14.25 6.84
C ASN A 23 1.45 14.45 5.36
N VAL A 24 0.97 13.43 4.66
CA VAL A 24 0.54 13.53 3.27
C VAL A 24 -0.94 13.90 3.20
N ALA A 25 -1.79 13.19 3.94
CA ALA A 25 -3.23 13.33 3.85
C ALA A 25 -3.76 14.68 4.36
N ARG A 26 -3.22 15.17 5.48
CA ARG A 26 -3.73 16.39 6.13
C ARG A 26 -2.80 17.59 6.00
N ALA A 27 -1.49 17.38 5.98
CA ALA A 27 -0.52 18.46 5.97
C ALA A 27 -0.09 18.90 4.56
N SER A 28 -0.41 18.13 3.52
CA SER A 28 -0.12 18.51 2.14
C SER A 28 -1.37 18.92 1.38
N ARG A 29 -1.16 19.76 0.37
CA ARG A 29 -2.17 20.19 -0.61
C ARG A 29 -1.56 20.08 -2.00
N MET A 30 -2.32 19.56 -2.94
CA MET A 30 -1.95 19.53 -4.35
C MET A 30 -2.84 20.55 -5.10
N GLY A 31 -2.37 21.80 -5.16
CA GLY A 31 -3.18 22.93 -5.65
C GLY A 31 -3.72 22.75 -7.07
N ASN A 32 -2.94 22.14 -7.96
CA ASN A 32 -3.34 21.82 -9.33
C ASN A 32 -3.98 20.42 -9.50
N MET A 33 -4.00 19.61 -8.44
CA MET A 33 -4.61 18.27 -8.40
C MET A 33 -5.31 18.05 -7.06
N PRO A 34 -6.45 18.71 -6.79
CA PRO A 34 -7.19 18.54 -5.54
C PRO A 34 -7.49 17.06 -5.26
N GLY A 35 -7.15 16.57 -4.05
CA GLY A 35 -7.29 15.15 -3.67
C GLY A 35 -6.16 14.24 -4.18
N GLY A 36 -5.20 14.76 -4.94
CA GLY A 36 -4.10 13.98 -5.49
C GLY A 36 -3.24 13.28 -4.42
N GLN A 37 -3.10 13.89 -3.23
CA GLN A 37 -2.43 13.29 -2.09
C GLN A 37 -3.06 11.95 -1.63
N PHE A 38 -4.34 11.72 -1.93
CA PHE A 38 -5.05 10.49 -1.62
C PHE A 38 -5.06 9.52 -2.80
N GLU A 39 -5.32 10.04 -4.00
CA GLU A 39 -5.58 9.20 -5.16
C GLU A 39 -4.32 8.78 -5.91
N ILE A 40 -3.26 9.57 -5.88
CA ILE A 40 -2.00 9.20 -6.55
C ILE A 40 -1.39 7.91 -5.95
N PRO A 41 -1.23 7.76 -4.62
CA PRO A 41 -0.74 6.50 -4.04
C PRO A 41 -1.65 5.31 -4.37
N ARG A 42 -2.96 5.50 -4.35
CA ARG A 42 -3.95 4.46 -4.71
C ARG A 42 -3.84 4.05 -6.17
N ALA A 43 -3.71 5.01 -7.07
CA ALA A 43 -3.51 4.74 -8.50
C ALA A 43 -2.21 3.96 -8.75
N ILE A 44 -1.14 4.30 -8.05
CA ILE A 44 0.14 3.57 -8.11
C ILE A 44 -0.04 2.13 -7.62
N LEU A 45 -0.69 1.91 -6.49
CA LEU A 45 -0.94 0.57 -5.95
C LEU A 45 -1.82 -0.26 -6.90
N ARG A 46 -2.91 0.31 -7.42
CA ARG A 46 -3.76 -0.36 -8.42
C ARG A 46 -3.04 -0.66 -9.73
N ALA A 47 -2.04 0.13 -10.09
CA ALA A 47 -1.21 -0.12 -11.27
C ALA A 47 -0.14 -1.21 -11.05
N SER A 48 0.29 -1.44 -9.80
CA SER A 48 1.36 -2.39 -9.45
C SER A 48 0.88 -3.68 -8.77
N CYS A 49 -0.40 -3.78 -8.38
CA CYS A 49 -0.96 -4.92 -7.65
C CYS A 49 -2.33 -5.31 -8.19
N ASN A 50 -2.64 -6.61 -8.16
CA ASN A 50 -3.96 -7.13 -8.52
C ASN A 50 -4.95 -7.08 -7.34
N HIS A 51 -4.48 -7.20 -6.12
CA HIS A 51 -5.30 -7.34 -4.91
C HIS A 51 -5.12 -6.11 -4.01
N TYR A 52 -5.93 -5.07 -4.25
CA TYR A 52 -5.95 -3.84 -3.46
C TYR A 52 -7.35 -3.55 -2.93
N PHE A 53 -7.46 -3.28 -1.63
CA PHE A 53 -8.71 -3.02 -0.91
C PHE A 53 -8.53 -1.79 -0.03
N ASP A 54 -9.40 -0.79 -0.16
CA ASP A 54 -9.43 0.32 0.80
C ASP A 54 -10.03 -0.14 2.13
N MET A 55 -9.59 0.45 3.24
CA MET A 55 -10.26 0.34 4.55
C MET A 55 -11.58 1.11 4.53
N ASP A 56 -12.32 1.07 5.64
CA ASP A 56 -13.57 1.81 5.80
C ASP A 56 -13.40 3.28 5.37
N PRO A 57 -14.31 3.84 4.57
CA PRO A 57 -14.22 5.20 4.04
C PRO A 57 -14.02 6.29 5.10
N GLU A 58 -14.54 6.12 6.31
CA GLU A 58 -14.39 7.09 7.38
C GLU A 58 -13.01 7.06 8.05
N THR A 59 -12.22 6.02 7.76
CA THR A 59 -10.88 5.82 8.35
C THR A 59 -9.73 6.11 7.39
N ILE A 60 -10.02 6.57 6.19
CA ILE A 60 -9.04 6.86 5.12
C ILE A 60 -9.11 8.32 4.68
N ARG A 61 -8.20 8.74 3.81
CA ARG A 61 -8.12 10.11 3.27
C ARG A 61 -8.05 11.14 4.41
N GLU A 62 -8.94 12.14 4.43
CA GLU A 62 -9.02 13.16 5.49
C GLU A 62 -9.35 12.55 6.85
N GLY A 63 -10.18 11.51 6.89
CA GLY A 63 -10.54 10.75 8.09
C GLY A 63 -9.43 9.83 8.61
N THR A 64 -8.26 9.83 7.98
CA THR A 64 -7.20 8.87 8.31
C THR A 64 -6.86 8.83 9.79
N LEU A 65 -6.72 7.63 10.31
CA LEU A 65 -6.34 7.36 11.70
C LEU A 65 -4.82 7.34 11.86
N CYS A 66 -4.32 7.76 13.01
CA CYS A 66 -2.90 7.90 13.28
C CYS A 66 -2.18 6.53 13.29
N CYS A 67 -0.93 6.50 12.85
CA CYS A 67 -0.05 5.35 13.03
C CYS A 67 0.48 5.19 14.47
N GLY A 68 0.28 6.21 15.32
CA GLY A 68 0.83 6.27 16.69
C GLY A 68 2.26 6.80 16.78
N GLY A 69 2.90 7.17 15.66
CA GLY A 69 4.31 7.60 15.63
C GLY A 69 4.58 9.04 16.05
N GLY A 70 3.54 9.82 16.39
CA GLY A 70 3.64 11.14 17.02
C GLY A 70 4.54 12.14 16.29
N GLY A 71 4.50 12.18 14.95
CA GLY A 71 5.35 13.11 14.17
C GLY A 71 6.84 12.80 14.21
N GLY A 72 7.24 11.60 14.61
CA GLY A 72 8.63 11.16 14.69
C GLY A 72 9.11 10.83 16.11
N LEU A 73 8.23 10.87 17.10
CA LEU A 73 8.51 10.43 18.46
C LEU A 73 8.62 8.90 18.53
N LEU A 74 9.64 8.34 17.92
CA LEU A 74 9.81 6.89 17.78
C LEU A 74 10.70 6.27 18.86
N THR A 75 10.78 6.88 20.03
CA THR A 75 11.57 6.35 21.16
C THR A 75 10.83 5.17 21.82
N ASP A 76 11.58 4.22 22.35
CA ASP A 76 11.00 3.01 22.94
C ASP A 76 10.34 3.30 24.30
N GLU A 77 10.78 4.36 25.02
CA GLU A 77 10.15 4.83 26.25
C GLU A 77 8.69 5.25 26.06
N LEU A 78 8.31 5.66 24.84
CA LEU A 78 6.95 6.07 24.50
C LEU A 78 6.14 4.93 23.87
N MET A 79 6.61 3.69 23.90
CA MET A 79 5.98 2.56 23.21
C MET A 79 4.53 2.35 23.65
N ASP A 80 4.20 2.54 24.91
CA ASP A 80 2.83 2.34 25.39
C ASP A 80 1.86 3.35 24.81
N ILE A 81 2.22 4.64 24.81
CA ILE A 81 1.36 5.70 24.24
C ILE A 81 1.29 5.56 22.71
N ARG A 82 2.40 5.17 22.08
CA ARG A 82 2.47 4.91 20.64
C ARG A 82 1.56 3.75 20.23
N THR A 83 1.53 2.68 21.03
CA THR A 83 0.65 1.52 20.83
C THR A 83 -0.81 1.92 20.99
N LYS A 84 -1.15 2.65 22.06
CA LYS A 84 -2.50 3.19 22.27
C LYS A 84 -2.94 4.11 21.13
N GLY A 85 -2.06 4.98 20.67
CA GLY A 85 -2.34 5.87 19.55
C GLY A 85 -2.54 5.16 18.20
N ALA A 86 -1.95 3.98 18.02
CA ALA A 86 -2.13 3.15 16.83
C ALA A 86 -3.42 2.30 16.87
N ALA A 87 -3.98 2.03 18.04
CA ALA A 87 -5.07 1.07 18.22
C ALA A 87 -6.28 1.30 17.28
N PRO A 88 -6.78 2.55 17.07
CA PRO A 88 -7.88 2.77 16.12
C PRO A 88 -7.52 2.36 14.68
N ARG A 89 -6.30 2.64 14.22
CA ARG A 89 -5.81 2.22 12.89
C ARG A 89 -5.67 0.70 12.81
N MET A 90 -5.22 0.05 13.86
CA MET A 90 -5.11 -1.41 13.91
C MET A 90 -6.47 -2.09 13.87
N LYS A 91 -7.49 -1.49 14.50
CA LYS A 91 -8.88 -1.95 14.38
C LYS A 91 -9.35 -1.90 12.92
N ALA A 92 -9.21 -0.76 12.25
CA ALA A 92 -9.60 -0.62 10.85
C ALA A 92 -8.82 -1.58 9.92
N LEU A 93 -7.53 -1.86 10.21
CA LEU A 93 -6.76 -2.86 9.49
C LEU A 93 -7.32 -4.28 9.72
N ARG A 94 -7.71 -4.61 10.95
CA ARG A 94 -8.31 -5.91 11.28
C ARG A 94 -9.61 -6.11 10.51
N GLU A 95 -10.48 -5.12 10.50
CA GLU A 95 -11.77 -5.17 9.81
C GLU A 95 -11.61 -5.45 8.30
N VAL A 96 -10.71 -4.75 7.62
CA VAL A 96 -10.46 -5.01 6.19
C VAL A 96 -9.75 -6.35 5.95
N ALA A 97 -8.92 -6.79 6.89
CA ALA A 97 -8.27 -8.11 6.83
C ALA A 97 -9.29 -9.24 6.97
N ASP A 98 -10.21 -9.13 7.91
CA ASP A 98 -11.24 -10.14 8.16
C ASP A 98 -12.22 -10.25 6.97
N VAL A 99 -12.59 -9.12 6.34
CA VAL A 99 -13.54 -9.11 5.21
C VAL A 99 -12.89 -9.52 3.89
N HIS A 100 -11.69 -9.03 3.61
CA HIS A 100 -11.05 -9.19 2.30
C HIS A 100 -9.80 -10.05 2.30
N GLY A 101 -9.40 -10.61 3.45
CA GLY A 101 -8.17 -11.40 3.58
C GLY A 101 -6.91 -10.57 3.34
N VAL A 102 -6.93 -9.28 3.69
CA VAL A 102 -5.77 -8.39 3.54
C VAL A 102 -4.63 -8.91 4.41
N THR A 103 -3.46 -9.06 3.81
CA THR A 103 -2.25 -9.57 4.46
C THR A 103 -1.22 -8.48 4.72
N HIS A 104 -1.24 -7.40 3.92
CA HIS A 104 -0.24 -6.33 4.01
C HIS A 104 -0.88 -4.95 3.93
N MET A 105 -0.28 -4.00 4.63
CA MET A 105 -0.63 -2.59 4.57
C MET A 105 0.50 -1.79 3.94
N ALA A 106 0.23 -1.09 2.84
CA ALA A 106 1.19 -0.19 2.21
C ALA A 106 1.17 1.19 2.88
N ALA A 107 2.33 1.78 3.05
CA ALA A 107 2.47 3.17 3.51
C ALA A 107 3.53 3.91 2.68
N ILE A 108 3.38 5.24 2.57
CA ILE A 108 4.33 6.09 1.85
C ILE A 108 5.30 6.81 2.80
N CYS A 109 4.93 6.99 4.06
CA CYS A 109 5.71 7.70 5.07
C CYS A 109 6.67 6.75 5.81
N ALA A 110 7.96 7.10 5.85
CA ALA A 110 8.98 6.32 6.53
C ALA A 110 8.71 6.20 8.05
N ILE A 111 8.23 7.28 8.68
CA ILE A 111 7.85 7.29 10.11
C ILE A 111 6.72 6.30 10.36
N CYS A 112 5.68 6.27 9.52
CA CYS A 112 4.60 5.32 9.65
C CYS A 112 5.09 3.87 9.48
N LYS A 113 5.98 3.60 8.52
CA LYS A 113 6.58 2.27 8.35
C LYS A 113 7.34 1.83 9.59
N ALA A 114 8.26 2.66 10.10
CA ALA A 114 9.03 2.38 11.31
C ALA A 114 8.13 2.17 12.55
N GLN A 115 7.02 2.92 12.64
CA GLN A 115 6.05 2.75 13.71
C GLN A 115 5.30 1.43 13.59
N PHE A 116 4.76 1.13 12.39
CA PHE A 116 3.96 -0.07 12.19
C PHE A 116 4.78 -1.35 12.35
N SER A 117 6.04 -1.39 11.93
CA SER A 117 6.89 -2.57 12.15
C SER A 117 7.03 -2.94 13.63
N LYS A 118 6.91 -1.96 14.55
CA LYS A 118 6.99 -2.19 16.00
C LYS A 118 5.63 -2.46 16.65
N VAL A 119 4.53 -1.92 16.10
CA VAL A 119 3.21 -2.07 16.73
C VAL A 119 2.36 -3.19 16.14
N LEU A 120 2.52 -3.54 14.87
CA LEU A 120 1.77 -4.63 14.23
C LEU A 120 1.79 -5.94 15.04
N PRO A 121 2.96 -6.41 15.55
CA PRO A 121 3.01 -7.64 16.36
C PRO A 121 2.17 -7.56 17.64
N LYS A 122 2.02 -6.36 18.23
CA LYS A 122 1.20 -6.16 19.44
C LYS A 122 -0.30 -6.33 19.18
N PHE A 123 -0.70 -6.29 17.91
CA PHE A 123 -2.08 -6.50 17.46
C PHE A 123 -2.28 -7.80 16.67
N GLY A 124 -1.29 -8.72 16.74
CA GLY A 124 -1.38 -10.03 16.10
C GLY A 124 -1.22 -10.04 14.59
N PHE A 125 -0.55 -9.03 14.04
CA PHE A 125 -0.10 -9.01 12.64
C PHE A 125 1.41 -9.30 12.57
N ASP A 126 1.88 -9.77 11.42
CA ASP A 126 3.30 -9.92 11.16
C ASP A 126 3.97 -8.53 11.09
N MET A 127 5.19 -8.43 11.61
CA MET A 127 6.02 -7.23 11.48
C MET A 127 6.28 -6.87 9.99
N GLU A 128 6.38 -7.86 9.13
CA GLU A 128 6.60 -7.70 7.69
C GLU A 128 5.34 -7.30 6.92
N ALA A 129 4.17 -7.33 7.56
CA ALA A 129 2.91 -6.91 6.95
C ALA A 129 2.87 -5.42 6.57
N ILE A 130 3.87 -4.62 6.96
CA ILE A 130 4.03 -3.23 6.51
C ILE A 130 5.00 -3.11 5.33
N VAL A 131 4.50 -2.69 4.19
CA VAL A 131 5.27 -2.50 2.96
C VAL A 131 5.26 -1.04 2.50
N SER A 132 6.09 -0.65 1.55
CA SER A 132 6.03 0.70 0.97
C SER A 132 5.39 0.69 -0.42
N VAL A 133 4.73 1.79 -0.78
CA VAL A 133 4.24 2.02 -2.15
C VAL A 133 5.36 1.85 -3.18
N HIS A 134 6.57 2.37 -2.87
CA HIS A 134 7.73 2.26 -3.74
C HIS A 134 8.18 0.80 -3.95
N GLN A 135 8.14 -0.03 -2.91
CA GLN A 135 8.47 -1.45 -3.00
C GLN A 135 7.51 -2.18 -3.96
N MET A 136 6.22 -1.87 -3.91
CA MET A 136 5.23 -2.47 -4.82
C MET A 136 5.53 -2.16 -6.28
N VAL A 137 5.92 -0.93 -6.57
CA VAL A 137 6.36 -0.53 -7.92
C VAL A 137 7.67 -1.22 -8.29
N SER A 138 8.66 -1.20 -7.39
CA SER A 138 9.97 -1.83 -7.64
C SER A 138 9.87 -3.32 -7.96
N ASN A 139 9.01 -4.04 -7.25
CA ASN A 139 8.75 -5.45 -7.51
C ASN A 139 8.11 -5.67 -8.89
N ALA A 140 7.18 -4.79 -9.29
CA ALA A 140 6.38 -4.92 -10.50
C ALA A 140 7.09 -4.42 -11.76
N ILE A 141 8.14 -3.59 -11.65
CA ILE A 141 8.85 -3.05 -12.83
C ILE A 141 9.41 -4.19 -13.70
N VAL A 142 9.15 -4.06 -15.00
CA VAL A 142 9.77 -4.89 -16.05
C VAL A 142 10.92 -4.10 -16.66
N LEU A 143 12.15 -4.58 -16.45
CA LEU A 143 13.35 -3.91 -16.95
C LEU A 143 13.54 -4.21 -18.46
N THR A 144 13.75 -3.17 -19.25
CA THR A 144 13.99 -3.30 -20.69
C THR A 144 15.26 -4.11 -20.97
N GLY A 145 15.18 -5.07 -21.92
CA GLY A 145 16.30 -5.95 -22.29
C GLY A 145 16.60 -7.04 -21.26
N SER A 146 15.71 -7.26 -20.28
CA SER A 146 15.85 -8.32 -19.26
C SER A 146 15.02 -9.55 -19.64
N THR A 147 15.33 -10.69 -18.99
CA THR A 147 14.49 -11.90 -19.04
C THR A 147 13.05 -11.61 -18.56
N GLN A 148 12.88 -10.63 -17.68
CA GLN A 148 11.55 -10.18 -17.24
C GLN A 148 10.74 -9.54 -18.37
N GLU A 149 11.39 -8.80 -19.28
CA GLU A 149 10.70 -8.23 -20.45
C GLU A 149 10.22 -9.35 -21.39
N GLU A 150 11.03 -10.36 -21.62
CA GLU A 150 10.67 -11.52 -22.46
C GLU A 150 9.49 -12.29 -21.87
N GLU A 151 9.53 -12.55 -20.55
CA GLU A 151 8.43 -13.19 -19.83
C GLU A 151 7.14 -12.34 -19.86
N TRP A 152 7.28 -11.02 -19.68
CA TRP A 152 6.14 -10.10 -19.72
C TRP A 152 5.50 -10.06 -21.12
N ASN A 153 6.33 -9.97 -22.18
CA ASN A 153 5.86 -9.96 -23.56
C ASN A 153 5.13 -11.28 -23.90
N LYS A 154 5.65 -12.41 -23.42
CA LYS A 154 5.01 -13.72 -23.58
C LYS A 154 3.65 -13.79 -22.91
N LYS A 155 3.53 -13.31 -21.64
CA LYS A 155 2.26 -13.25 -20.92
C LYS A 155 1.25 -12.32 -21.58
N ALA A 156 1.69 -11.14 -22.02
CA ALA A 156 0.85 -10.17 -22.72
C ALA A 156 0.33 -10.72 -24.08
N GLY A 157 1.19 -11.42 -24.82
CA GLY A 157 0.78 -12.09 -26.06
C GLY A 157 -0.25 -13.18 -25.84
N LEU A 158 -0.10 -14.00 -24.80
CA LEU A 158 -1.08 -15.02 -24.42
C LEU A 158 -2.43 -14.42 -23.99
N ALA A 159 -2.39 -13.32 -23.24
CA ALA A 159 -3.62 -12.61 -22.82
C ALA A 159 -4.38 -12.01 -24.02
N ALA A 160 -3.65 -11.44 -24.98
CA ALA A 160 -4.25 -10.91 -26.21
C ALA A 160 -4.89 -12.01 -27.09
N GLN A 161 -4.24 -13.18 -27.19
CA GLN A 161 -4.80 -14.34 -27.90
C GLN A 161 -6.06 -14.89 -27.22
N ALA A 162 -6.06 -14.96 -25.87
CA ALA A 162 -7.24 -15.41 -25.12
C ALA A 162 -8.43 -14.44 -25.28
N ALA A 163 -8.18 -13.14 -25.33
CA ALA A 163 -9.22 -12.12 -25.53
C ALA A 163 -9.77 -12.16 -26.99
N GLY A 164 -8.93 -12.46 -27.99
CA GLY A 164 -9.35 -12.59 -29.39
C GLY A 164 -10.11 -13.88 -29.72
N ALA A 165 -10.04 -14.90 -28.86
CA ALA A 165 -10.77 -16.17 -29.05
C ALA A 165 -12.22 -16.14 -28.49
N GLN A 166 -12.68 -14.99 -27.95
CA GLN A 166 -14.03 -14.79 -27.40
C GLN A 166 -14.93 -13.94 -28.30
N VAL A 167 -14.60 -13.79 -29.60
CA VAL A 167 -15.44 -13.08 -30.62
C VAL A 167 -16.05 -14.09 -31.56
#